data_e8a0509343c7bfd61e2ca97630fc5b8c
#
_entry.id   e8a0509343c7bfd61e2ca97630fc5b8c
#
_cell.length_a   1.000
_cell.length_b   1.000
_cell.length_c   1.000
_cell.angle_alpha   90.00
_cell.angle_beta   90.00
_cell.angle_gamma   90.00
#
_symmetry.space_group_name_H-M   'P 1'
#
loop_
_entity.id
_entity.type
_entity.pdbx_description
1 polymer ?
#
loop_
_entity_poly.entity_id
_entity_poly.type
_entity_poly.pdbx_seq_one_letter_code
_entity_poly.pdbx_strand_id
1 'polypeptide(L)'
;AAIVPQVAYSPNTHHYYSNTNYMLLAQIIENVSGVTYKDYLQTNIFDPCEMTNSVLYTRDNKDELINPVKGYTGNYTECIDIYLNGAVGDKGIYSDINDMLKFDQALYDGKLLSDSSLILAFKEHNDQKNNGQNYGYGFRLAYDEVKGKIPFHTGWWKGFRTYFVRVPSKQQTIVVLSNIKRGPFFNVNDLVNLLP
;
A
#
# COMPACT_ATOMS: atom_id res chain seq x y z
N ALA A 1 24.00 -23.46 4.82
CA ALA A 1 24.33 -22.32 5.68
C ALA A 1 23.36 -21.19 5.36
N ALA A 2 22.70 -20.62 6.37
CA ALA A 2 21.86 -19.46 6.18
C ALA A 2 22.73 -18.26 5.75
N ILE A 3 22.40 -17.64 4.63
CA ILE A 3 23.06 -16.39 4.22
C ILE A 3 22.49 -15.29 5.15
N VAL A 4 23.34 -14.79 6.04
CA VAL A 4 22.98 -13.61 6.84
C VAL A 4 23.20 -12.38 5.95
N PRO A 5 22.16 -11.60 5.65
CA PRO A 5 22.31 -10.38 4.86
C PRO A 5 23.26 -9.41 5.57
N GLN A 6 24.19 -8.82 4.84
CA GLN A 6 25.03 -7.76 5.39
C GLN A 6 24.21 -6.48 5.51
N VAL A 7 24.35 -5.79 6.65
CA VAL A 7 23.74 -4.48 6.86
C VAL A 7 24.43 -3.45 5.98
N ALA A 8 23.71 -2.80 5.09
CA ALA A 8 24.27 -1.82 4.15
C ALA A 8 24.65 -0.49 4.83
N TYR A 9 23.94 -0.13 5.90
CA TYR A 9 24.15 1.10 6.69
C TYR A 9 23.55 0.94 8.10
N SER A 10 23.99 1.76 9.02
CA SER A 10 23.50 1.75 10.39
C SER A 10 22.01 2.10 10.46
N PRO A 11 21.23 1.53 11.39
CA PRO A 11 19.82 1.87 11.58
C PRO A 11 19.63 3.38 11.74
N ASN A 12 18.54 3.90 11.22
CA ASN A 12 18.14 5.31 11.34
C ASN A 12 19.03 6.34 10.63
N THR A 13 19.93 5.90 9.73
CA THR A 13 20.87 6.80 9.03
C THR A 13 20.49 7.07 7.58
N HIS A 14 19.77 6.17 6.93
CA HIS A 14 19.39 6.28 5.52
C HIS A 14 17.99 5.75 5.27
N HIS A 15 17.28 6.39 4.36
CA HIS A 15 16.04 5.85 3.80
C HIS A 15 16.34 5.06 2.53
N TYR A 16 15.87 3.81 2.49
CA TYR A 16 15.90 2.99 1.30
C TYR A 16 14.57 2.26 1.14
N TYR A 17 13.87 2.51 0.03
CA TYR A 17 12.63 1.81 -0.28
C TYR A 17 12.91 0.33 -0.56
N SER A 18 12.26 -0.56 0.17
CA SER A 18 12.46 -2.01 0.02
C SER A 18 11.18 -2.78 0.25
N ASN A 19 10.74 -3.52 -0.76
CA ASN A 19 9.62 -4.46 -0.64
C ASN A 19 9.92 -5.53 0.41
N THR A 20 11.16 -6.01 0.47
CA THR A 20 11.58 -7.04 1.44
C THR A 20 11.34 -6.60 2.88
N ASN A 21 11.52 -5.31 3.20
CA ASN A 21 11.27 -4.81 4.55
C ASN A 21 9.79 -5.00 4.94
N TYR A 22 8.85 -4.79 4.01
CA TYR A 22 7.42 -5.00 4.28
C TYR A 22 7.05 -6.47 4.38
N MET A 23 7.73 -7.36 3.64
CA MET A 23 7.59 -8.81 3.82
C MET A 23 8.08 -9.24 5.22
N LEU A 24 9.18 -8.67 5.70
CA LEU A 24 9.67 -8.90 7.06
C LEU A 24 8.72 -8.36 8.12
N LEU A 25 8.10 -7.20 7.89
CA LEU A 25 7.06 -6.68 8.80
C LEU A 25 5.85 -7.61 8.88
N ALA A 26 5.39 -8.19 7.77
CA ALA A 26 4.33 -9.19 7.78
C ALA A 26 4.74 -10.42 8.62
N GLN A 27 5.97 -10.92 8.45
CA GLN A 27 6.49 -12.02 9.26
C GLN A 27 6.59 -11.67 10.75
N ILE A 28 6.94 -10.43 11.09
CA ILE A 28 6.94 -9.96 12.49
C ILE A 28 5.52 -9.97 13.05
N ILE A 29 4.53 -9.53 12.26
CA ILE A 29 3.13 -9.57 12.68
C ILE A 29 2.69 -11.00 12.97
N GLU A 30 3.01 -11.96 12.10
CA GLU A 30 2.71 -13.38 12.33
C GLU A 30 3.36 -13.90 13.62
N ASN A 31 4.64 -13.62 13.81
CA ASN A 31 5.38 -14.08 14.98
C ASN A 31 4.84 -13.48 16.30
N VAL A 32 4.37 -12.24 16.28
CA VAL A 32 3.87 -11.55 17.49
C VAL A 32 2.41 -11.90 17.76
N SER A 33 1.59 -12.01 16.71
CA SER A 33 0.16 -12.28 16.84
C SER A 33 -0.16 -13.77 17.02
N GLY A 34 0.71 -14.66 16.52
CA GLY A 34 0.49 -16.10 16.52
C GLY A 34 -0.50 -16.59 15.46
N VAL A 35 -0.94 -15.72 14.54
CA VAL A 35 -1.84 -16.07 13.43
C VAL A 35 -1.20 -15.72 12.08
N THR A 36 -1.74 -16.25 10.99
CA THR A 36 -1.24 -15.91 9.66
C THR A 36 -1.46 -14.42 9.35
N TYR A 37 -0.64 -13.83 8.49
CA TYR A 37 -0.82 -12.44 8.06
C TYR A 37 -2.17 -12.22 7.36
N LYS A 38 -2.67 -13.24 6.63
CA LYS A 38 -4.01 -13.26 6.03
C LYS A 38 -5.09 -13.10 7.11
N ASP A 39 -5.06 -13.94 8.14
CA ASP A 39 -6.06 -13.91 9.22
C ASP A 39 -5.95 -12.63 10.04
N TYR A 40 -4.71 -12.15 10.26
CA TYR A 40 -4.49 -10.88 10.94
C TYR A 40 -5.13 -9.71 10.18
N LEU A 41 -4.92 -9.63 8.85
CA LEU A 41 -5.53 -8.58 8.03
C LEU A 41 -7.06 -8.70 8.02
N GLN A 42 -7.59 -9.92 7.90
CA GLN A 42 -9.03 -10.14 7.92
C GLN A 42 -9.64 -9.59 9.21
N THR A 43 -9.14 -10.05 10.36
CA THR A 43 -9.71 -9.72 11.68
C THR A 43 -9.48 -8.26 12.10
N ASN A 44 -8.31 -7.70 11.78
CA ASN A 44 -7.91 -6.40 12.31
C ASN A 44 -8.07 -5.23 11.34
N ILE A 45 -8.23 -5.52 10.04
CA ILE A 45 -8.36 -4.48 9.00
C ILE A 45 -9.66 -4.66 8.22
N PHE A 46 -9.87 -5.81 7.56
CA PHE A 46 -10.99 -5.95 6.63
C PHE A 46 -12.34 -5.99 7.36
N ASP A 47 -12.48 -6.81 8.39
CA ASP A 47 -13.74 -6.92 9.14
C ASP A 47 -14.10 -5.60 9.87
N PRO A 48 -13.20 -4.95 10.63
CA PRO A 48 -13.51 -3.67 11.26
C PRO A 48 -13.87 -2.56 10.28
N CYS A 49 -13.29 -2.58 9.07
CA CYS A 49 -13.61 -1.63 8.02
C CYS A 49 -14.78 -2.05 7.13
N GLU A 50 -15.38 -3.22 7.36
CA GLU A 50 -16.44 -3.78 6.52
C GLU A 50 -16.02 -3.96 5.05
N MET A 51 -14.73 -4.29 4.83
CA MET A 51 -14.12 -4.47 3.49
C MET A 51 -14.41 -5.89 2.97
N THR A 52 -15.66 -6.14 2.60
CA THR A 52 -16.16 -7.48 2.25
C THR A 52 -15.68 -8.02 0.90
N ASN A 53 -15.13 -7.14 0.04
CA ASN A 53 -14.59 -7.49 -1.28
C ASN A 53 -13.05 -7.46 -1.29
N SER A 54 -12.43 -7.36 -0.12
CA SER A 54 -10.97 -7.32 0.01
C SER A 54 -10.43 -8.65 0.49
N VAL A 55 -9.35 -9.09 -0.13
CA VAL A 55 -8.71 -10.36 0.20
C VAL A 55 -7.21 -10.28 0.00
N LEU A 56 -6.44 -10.91 0.87
CA LEU A 56 -5.02 -11.12 0.64
C LEU A 56 -4.84 -12.39 -0.20
N TYR A 57 -4.27 -12.25 -1.40
CA TYR A 57 -3.84 -13.37 -2.22
C TYR A 57 -2.60 -14.02 -1.61
N THR A 58 -2.70 -15.31 -1.38
CA THR A 58 -1.59 -16.18 -1.03
C THR A 58 -1.58 -17.36 -2.01
N ARG A 59 -0.53 -18.18 -2.00
CA ARG A 59 -0.54 -19.39 -2.83
C ARG A 59 -1.57 -20.41 -2.36
N ASP A 60 -1.82 -20.43 -1.06
CA ASP A 60 -2.70 -21.43 -0.43
C ASP A 60 -4.18 -21.12 -0.68
N ASN A 61 -4.55 -19.86 -0.95
CA ASN A 61 -5.94 -19.49 -1.25
C ASN A 61 -6.21 -19.16 -2.72
N LYS A 62 -5.28 -19.48 -3.61
CA LYS A 62 -5.41 -19.17 -5.04
C LYS A 62 -6.72 -19.67 -5.65
N ASP A 63 -7.13 -20.88 -5.28
CA ASP A 63 -8.33 -21.51 -5.83
C ASP A 63 -9.62 -21.03 -5.15
N GLU A 64 -9.52 -20.28 -4.05
CA GLU A 64 -10.66 -19.67 -3.35
C GLU A 64 -11.10 -18.36 -4.01
N LEU A 65 -10.24 -17.75 -4.82
CA LEU A 65 -10.55 -16.47 -5.48
C LEU A 65 -11.51 -16.68 -6.64
N ILE A 66 -12.70 -16.09 -6.53
CA ILE A 66 -13.72 -16.15 -7.57
C ILE A 66 -13.41 -15.09 -8.64
N ASN A 67 -13.03 -15.53 -9.85
CA ASN A 67 -12.75 -14.66 -10.99
C ASN A 67 -11.80 -13.49 -10.68
N PRO A 68 -10.59 -13.74 -10.15
CA PRO A 68 -9.67 -12.66 -9.83
C PRO A 68 -9.31 -11.86 -11.09
N VAL A 69 -9.28 -10.55 -10.96
CA VAL A 69 -8.86 -9.66 -12.04
C VAL A 69 -7.42 -9.99 -12.42
N LYS A 70 -7.17 -10.19 -13.70
CA LYS A 70 -5.84 -10.45 -14.25
C LYS A 70 -5.12 -9.15 -14.63
N GLY A 71 -3.80 -9.12 -14.45
CA GLY A 71 -2.97 -8.00 -14.86
C GLY A 71 -2.49 -8.14 -16.30
N TYR A 72 -2.37 -7.03 -17.03
CA TYR A 72 -1.97 -6.99 -18.44
C TYR A 72 -0.77 -6.08 -18.68
N THR A 73 0.06 -6.45 -19.65
CA THR A 73 1.09 -5.56 -20.20
C THR A 73 0.46 -4.41 -20.97
N GLY A 74 1.28 -3.41 -21.35
CA GLY A 74 0.82 -2.30 -22.20
C GLY A 74 0.28 -2.72 -23.55
N ASN A 75 0.62 -3.91 -24.03
CA ASN A 75 0.13 -4.51 -25.28
C ASN A 75 -1.02 -5.50 -25.07
N TYR A 76 -1.72 -5.43 -23.92
CA TYR A 76 -2.86 -6.28 -23.57
C TYR A 76 -2.53 -7.78 -23.47
N THR A 77 -1.26 -8.14 -23.31
CA THR A 77 -0.87 -9.53 -23.01
C THR A 77 -1.01 -9.79 -21.53
N GLU A 78 -1.67 -10.87 -21.15
CA GLU A 78 -1.82 -11.29 -19.74
C GLU A 78 -0.44 -11.51 -19.09
N CYS A 79 -0.27 -10.97 -17.89
CA CYS A 79 0.94 -11.17 -17.12
C CYS A 79 0.92 -12.53 -16.44
N ILE A 80 1.95 -13.32 -16.69
CA ILE A 80 2.09 -14.68 -16.15
C ILE A 80 2.25 -14.61 -14.62
N ASP A 81 1.54 -15.48 -13.94
CA ASP A 81 1.71 -15.73 -12.50
C ASP A 81 3.11 -16.30 -12.21
N ILE A 82 3.74 -15.80 -11.17
CA ILE A 82 5.07 -16.25 -10.72
C ILE A 82 5.04 -16.52 -9.21
N TYR A 83 6.04 -17.27 -8.72
CA TYR A 83 6.12 -17.63 -7.30
C TYR A 83 6.09 -16.42 -6.34
N LEU A 84 6.56 -15.26 -6.77
CA LEU A 84 6.55 -14.03 -5.96
C LEU A 84 5.15 -13.40 -5.83
N ASN A 85 4.16 -13.81 -6.60
CA ASN A 85 2.81 -13.27 -6.49
C ASN A 85 2.15 -13.62 -5.14
N GLY A 86 2.51 -14.77 -4.56
CA GLY A 86 2.04 -15.18 -3.23
C GLY A 86 2.88 -14.66 -2.06
N ALA A 87 3.89 -13.80 -2.31
CA ALA A 87 4.60 -13.14 -1.23
C ALA A 87 3.71 -12.02 -0.62
N VAL A 88 3.66 -11.97 0.71
CA VAL A 88 2.76 -11.08 1.44
C VAL A 88 3.51 -9.95 2.14
N GLY A 89 2.80 -8.86 2.48
CA GLY A 89 3.33 -7.71 3.19
C GLY A 89 3.65 -6.52 2.30
N ASP A 90 4.23 -6.74 1.13
CA ASP A 90 4.57 -5.68 0.16
C ASP A 90 3.57 -5.61 -1.01
N LYS A 91 2.72 -6.61 -1.16
CA LYS A 91 1.72 -6.76 -2.22
C LYS A 91 0.66 -7.80 -1.87
N GLY A 92 -0.25 -8.08 -2.79
CA GLY A 92 -1.14 -9.24 -2.74
C GLY A 92 -2.55 -8.93 -2.28
N ILE A 93 -2.86 -7.74 -1.80
CA ILE A 93 -4.25 -7.38 -1.48
C ILE A 93 -5.00 -7.08 -2.77
N TYR A 94 -6.08 -7.82 -3.01
CA TYR A 94 -7.09 -7.49 -4.00
C TYR A 94 -8.23 -6.76 -3.29
N SER A 95 -8.71 -5.69 -3.85
CA SER A 95 -9.77 -4.86 -3.28
C SER A 95 -10.53 -4.12 -4.38
N ASP A 96 -11.62 -3.47 -4.03
CA ASP A 96 -12.35 -2.56 -4.92
C ASP A 96 -12.35 -1.12 -4.38
N ILE A 97 -12.91 -0.21 -5.17
CA ILE A 97 -12.94 1.22 -4.80
C ILE A 97 -13.84 1.50 -3.59
N ASN A 98 -14.90 0.69 -3.36
CA ASN A 98 -15.79 0.87 -2.23
C ASN A 98 -15.10 0.47 -0.92
N ASP A 99 -14.39 -0.66 -0.93
CA ASP A 99 -13.62 -1.11 0.23
C ASP A 99 -12.44 -0.17 0.52
N MET A 100 -11.78 0.36 -0.53
CA MET A 100 -10.74 1.38 -0.34
C MET A 100 -11.30 2.68 0.23
N LEU A 101 -12.54 3.06 -0.08
CA LEU A 101 -13.23 4.19 0.55
C LEU A 101 -13.51 3.91 2.03
N LYS A 102 -13.99 2.71 2.36
CA LYS A 102 -14.23 2.32 3.77
C LYS A 102 -12.93 2.32 4.57
N PHE A 103 -11.82 1.82 3.98
CA PHE A 103 -10.50 1.90 4.59
C PHE A 103 -10.08 3.35 4.87
N ASP A 104 -10.27 4.25 3.92
CA ASP A 104 -9.97 5.67 4.08
C ASP A 104 -10.82 6.31 5.18
N GLN A 105 -12.12 6.03 5.21
CA GLN A 105 -13.03 6.51 6.25
C GLN A 105 -12.65 5.98 7.64
N ALA A 106 -12.28 4.69 7.75
CA ALA A 106 -11.84 4.09 9.00
C ALA A 106 -10.56 4.74 9.58
N LEU A 107 -9.72 5.32 8.72
CA LEU A 107 -8.58 6.13 9.16
C LEU A 107 -9.00 7.49 9.70
N TYR A 108 -10.08 8.11 9.19
CA TYR A 108 -10.63 9.35 9.75
C TYR A 108 -11.40 9.12 11.07
N ASP A 109 -12.11 8.01 11.15
CA ASP A 109 -12.97 7.68 12.29
C ASP A 109 -12.19 7.11 13.49
N GLY A 110 -10.88 6.97 13.38
CA GLY A 110 -10.04 6.38 14.43
C GLY A 110 -10.25 4.88 14.67
N LYS A 111 -10.95 4.19 13.77
CA LYS A 111 -11.21 2.74 13.89
C LYS A 111 -9.93 1.90 13.78
N LEU A 112 -9.01 2.28 12.91
CA LEU A 112 -7.76 1.55 12.66
C LEU A 112 -6.60 2.12 13.46
N LEU A 113 -6.48 3.43 13.49
CA LEU A 113 -5.37 4.14 14.13
C LEU A 113 -5.91 5.35 14.86
N SER A 114 -5.37 5.62 16.05
CA SER A 114 -5.64 6.88 16.75
C SER A 114 -5.07 8.08 15.97
N ASP A 115 -5.57 9.28 16.22
CA ASP A 115 -5.06 10.51 15.62
C ASP A 115 -3.56 10.69 15.86
N SER A 116 -3.08 10.37 17.06
CA SER A 116 -1.65 10.42 17.38
C SER A 116 -0.82 9.44 16.55
N SER A 117 -1.34 8.25 16.28
CA SER A 117 -0.70 7.26 15.40
C SER A 117 -0.70 7.72 13.94
N LEU A 118 -1.78 8.32 13.46
CA LEU A 118 -1.85 8.89 12.11
C LEU A 118 -0.90 10.06 11.92
N ILE A 119 -0.80 10.96 12.91
CA ILE A 119 0.18 12.06 12.90
C ILE A 119 1.60 11.49 12.78
N LEU A 120 1.90 10.43 13.54
CA LEU A 120 3.20 9.77 13.48
C LEU A 120 3.43 9.06 12.13
N ALA A 121 2.41 8.38 11.59
CA ALA A 121 2.49 7.72 10.29
C ALA A 121 2.74 8.71 9.14
N PHE A 122 2.18 9.91 9.22
CA PHE A 122 2.36 10.96 8.21
C PHE A 122 3.48 11.96 8.57
N LYS A 123 4.27 11.67 9.60
CA LYS A 123 5.48 12.43 9.90
C LYS A 123 6.60 12.02 8.94
N GLU A 124 7.40 13.00 8.55
CA GLU A 124 8.63 12.75 7.80
C GLU A 124 9.66 12.08 8.70
N HIS A 125 10.09 10.89 8.30
CA HIS A 125 11.07 10.09 9.06
C HIS A 125 12.45 10.09 8.42
N ASN A 126 12.62 10.79 7.31
CA ASN A 126 13.92 10.94 6.66
C ASN A 126 14.12 12.39 6.19
N ASP A 127 15.36 12.85 6.27
CA ASP A 127 15.76 14.17 5.76
C ASP A 127 16.08 14.13 4.26
N GLN A 128 16.05 12.95 3.65
CA GLN A 128 16.38 12.76 2.23
C GLN A 128 15.11 12.70 1.39
N LYS A 129 14.89 13.74 0.62
CA LYS A 129 13.80 13.81 -0.35
C LYS A 129 14.14 12.94 -1.57
N ASN A 130 13.55 11.78 -1.69
CA ASN A 130 13.55 11.02 -2.94
C ASN A 130 12.64 11.72 -3.96
N ASN A 131 13.21 12.29 -5.00
CA ASN A 131 12.48 12.98 -6.07
C ASN A 131 11.52 14.08 -5.56
N GLY A 132 11.91 14.82 -4.50
CA GLY A 132 11.08 15.84 -3.91
C GLY A 132 9.97 15.33 -2.97
N GLN A 133 9.92 14.04 -2.72
CA GLN A 133 8.93 13.40 -1.84
C GLN A 133 9.60 12.84 -0.59
N ASN A 134 8.97 13.05 0.54
CA ASN A 134 9.38 12.48 1.81
C ASN A 134 8.58 11.22 2.11
N TYR A 135 8.97 10.45 3.15
CA TYR A 135 8.34 9.18 3.47
C TYR A 135 8.00 9.10 4.97
N GLY A 136 6.76 8.73 5.26
CA GLY A 136 6.26 8.38 6.59
C GLY A 136 6.24 6.87 6.80
N TYR A 137 5.39 6.37 7.68
CA TYR A 137 5.20 4.93 7.86
C TYR A 137 4.21 4.39 6.81
N GLY A 138 4.74 3.78 5.76
CA GLY A 138 3.96 3.21 4.66
C GLY A 138 3.37 4.21 3.66
N PHE A 139 3.64 5.51 3.82
CA PHE A 139 3.15 6.57 2.94
C PHE A 139 4.29 7.42 2.39
N ARG A 140 4.23 7.70 1.11
CA ARG A 140 4.95 8.82 0.50
C ARG A 140 4.25 10.11 0.90
N LEU A 141 5.01 11.20 1.04
CA LEU A 141 4.48 12.49 1.46
C LEU A 141 4.81 13.53 0.39
N ALA A 142 3.79 14.10 -0.21
CA ALA A 142 3.88 15.29 -1.06
C ALA A 142 3.27 16.49 -0.32
N TYR A 143 3.48 17.68 -0.86
CA TYR A 143 2.93 18.92 -0.33
C TYR A 143 2.33 19.74 -1.46
N ASP A 144 1.18 20.29 -1.17
CA ASP A 144 0.48 21.28 -1.99
C ASP A 144 0.33 22.58 -1.17
N GLU A 145 0.50 23.74 -1.80
CA GLU A 145 0.46 25.03 -1.10
C GLU A 145 -0.91 25.35 -0.49
N VAL A 146 -1.99 24.85 -1.11
CA VAL A 146 -3.38 25.11 -0.68
C VAL A 146 -3.94 23.95 0.13
N LYS A 147 -3.65 22.72 -0.30
CA LYS A 147 -4.23 21.48 0.27
C LYS A 147 -3.37 20.89 1.38
N GLY A 148 -2.15 21.38 1.57
CA GLY A 148 -1.24 20.97 2.61
C GLY A 148 -0.56 19.62 2.34
N LYS A 149 -0.39 18.82 3.37
CA LYS A 149 0.27 17.51 3.28
C LYS A 149 -0.61 16.48 2.58
N ILE A 150 -0.04 15.77 1.63
CA ILE A 150 -0.68 14.76 0.77
C ILE A 150 0.00 13.40 1.02
N PRO A 151 -0.50 12.59 1.97
CA PRO A 151 -0.06 11.22 2.12
C PRO A 151 -0.58 10.38 0.95
N PHE A 152 0.30 9.60 0.31
CA PHE A 152 -0.09 8.76 -0.81
C PHE A 152 0.79 7.53 -0.93
N HIS A 153 0.31 6.55 -1.66
CA HIS A 153 1.15 5.47 -2.16
C HIS A 153 0.74 5.06 -3.56
N THR A 154 1.70 4.55 -4.33
CA THR A 154 1.47 3.98 -5.64
C THR A 154 1.85 2.51 -5.60
N GLY A 155 1.11 1.66 -6.32
CA GLY A 155 1.43 0.27 -6.49
C GLY A 155 1.77 -0.07 -7.94
N TRP A 156 2.73 -0.99 -8.09
CA TRP A 156 3.02 -1.57 -9.39
C TRP A 156 3.51 -3.01 -9.24
N TRP A 157 2.72 -3.94 -9.80
CA TRP A 157 3.11 -5.34 -9.87
C TRP A 157 2.37 -6.05 -11.00
N LYS A 158 3.10 -6.77 -11.87
CA LYS A 158 2.52 -7.68 -12.88
C LYS A 158 1.29 -7.14 -13.62
N GLY A 159 1.39 -5.96 -14.22
CA GLY A 159 0.30 -5.32 -14.95
C GLY A 159 -0.62 -4.47 -14.10
N PHE A 160 -0.67 -4.63 -12.79
CA PHE A 160 -1.45 -3.78 -11.91
C PHE A 160 -0.74 -2.46 -11.65
N ARG A 161 -1.50 -1.37 -11.64
CA ARG A 161 -1.08 -0.04 -11.20
C ARG A 161 -2.15 0.57 -10.34
N THR A 162 -1.75 1.04 -9.18
CA THR A 162 -2.68 1.59 -8.20
C THR A 162 -2.19 2.93 -7.66
N TYR A 163 -3.16 3.76 -7.25
CA TYR A 163 -2.91 4.99 -6.51
C TYR A 163 -3.91 5.06 -5.37
N PHE A 164 -3.40 5.40 -4.20
CA PHE A 164 -4.17 5.78 -3.04
C PHE A 164 -3.60 7.11 -2.55
N VAL A 165 -4.35 8.19 -2.78
CA VAL A 165 -3.90 9.57 -2.52
C VAL A 165 -4.91 10.23 -1.61
N ARG A 166 -4.45 10.73 -0.47
CA ARG A 166 -5.30 11.37 0.54
C ARG A 166 -5.02 12.89 0.59
N VAL A 167 -6.07 13.67 0.69
CA VAL A 167 -6.02 15.11 0.98
C VAL A 167 -6.75 15.35 2.31
N PRO A 168 -6.08 15.10 3.46
CA PRO A 168 -6.74 15.10 4.77
C PRO A 168 -7.41 16.44 5.12
N SER A 169 -6.80 17.56 4.73
CA SER A 169 -7.36 18.91 4.97
C SER A 169 -8.71 19.17 4.32
N LYS A 170 -9.05 18.39 3.28
CA LYS A 170 -10.31 18.49 2.52
C LYS A 170 -11.20 17.26 2.69
N GLN A 171 -10.74 16.24 3.42
CA GLN A 171 -11.39 14.93 3.51
C GLN A 171 -11.68 14.31 2.13
N GLN A 172 -10.73 14.46 1.21
CA GLN A 172 -10.83 13.96 -0.15
C GLN A 172 -9.81 12.85 -0.37
N THR A 173 -10.17 11.86 -1.18
CA THR A 173 -9.29 10.74 -1.51
C THR A 173 -9.43 10.36 -2.98
N ILE A 174 -8.33 10.05 -3.62
CA ILE A 174 -8.28 9.51 -4.98
C ILE A 174 -7.83 8.07 -4.89
N VAL A 175 -8.63 7.16 -5.43
CA VAL A 175 -8.31 5.75 -5.58
C VAL A 175 -8.30 5.42 -7.06
N VAL A 176 -7.19 4.87 -7.55
CA VAL A 176 -7.10 4.34 -8.92
C VAL A 176 -6.64 2.89 -8.83
N LEU A 177 -7.47 1.98 -9.33
CA LEU A 177 -7.17 0.57 -9.44
C LEU A 177 -7.18 0.19 -10.92
N SER A 178 -6.01 -0.12 -11.47
CA SER A 178 -5.86 -0.49 -12.87
C SER A 178 -5.15 -1.83 -12.99
N ASN A 179 -5.61 -2.66 -13.92
CA ASN A 179 -5.03 -3.96 -14.23
C ASN A 179 -4.22 -3.97 -15.53
N ILE A 180 -3.82 -2.79 -16.02
CA ILE A 180 -2.99 -2.67 -17.22
C ILE A 180 -1.77 -1.79 -16.98
N LYS A 181 -0.59 -2.27 -17.38
CA LYS A 181 0.66 -1.51 -17.38
C LYS A 181 0.77 -0.71 -18.67
N ARG A 182 0.11 0.44 -18.76
CA ARG A 182 0.20 1.33 -19.94
C ARG A 182 0.51 2.77 -19.52
N GLY A 183 1.40 3.43 -20.26
CA GLY A 183 1.78 4.81 -20.00
C GLY A 183 2.69 5.03 -18.77
N PRO A 184 3.11 6.26 -18.50
CA PRO A 184 3.86 6.63 -17.30
C PRO A 184 2.97 6.59 -16.05
N PHE A 185 3.58 6.65 -14.86
CA PHE A 185 2.85 7.00 -13.67
C PHE A 185 2.40 8.46 -13.72
N PHE A 186 1.18 8.74 -13.29
CA PHE A 186 0.72 10.11 -13.07
C PHE A 186 1.53 10.76 -11.96
N ASN A 187 1.81 12.05 -12.12
CA ASN A 187 2.30 12.86 -11.00
C ASN A 187 1.15 13.01 -9.98
N VAL A 188 1.45 12.82 -8.69
CA VAL A 188 0.42 12.93 -7.65
C VAL A 188 -0.19 14.32 -7.57
N ASN A 189 0.61 15.37 -7.81
CA ASN A 189 0.10 16.74 -7.82
C ASN A 189 -0.88 16.98 -8.98
N ASP A 190 -0.64 16.38 -10.15
CA ASP A 190 -1.59 16.47 -11.26
C ASP A 190 -2.93 15.81 -10.91
N LEU A 191 -2.91 14.67 -10.21
CA LEU A 191 -4.13 14.02 -9.71
C LEU A 191 -4.85 14.89 -8.66
N VAL A 192 -4.11 15.47 -7.73
CA VAL A 192 -4.64 16.34 -6.67
C VAL A 192 -5.25 17.61 -7.26
N ASN A 193 -4.71 18.14 -8.34
CA ASN A 193 -5.24 19.32 -9.05
C ASN A 193 -6.59 19.06 -9.76
N LEU A 194 -6.98 17.79 -9.93
CA LEU A 194 -8.31 17.44 -10.44
C LEU A 194 -9.41 17.59 -9.36
N LEU A 195 -9.02 17.66 -8.09
CA LEU A 195 -9.95 17.83 -6.98
C LEU A 195 -10.35 19.32 -6.82
N PRO A 196 -11.61 19.60 -6.54
CA PRO A 196 -12.10 20.96 -6.32
C PRO A 196 -11.48 21.64 -5.10
#